data_a5de1e7076a21fcee699749fdc2d42d4
#
_entry.id   a5de1e7076a21fcee699749fdc2d42d4
#
_cell.length_a   1.000
_cell.length_b   1.000
_cell.length_c   1.000
_cell.angle_alpha   90.00
_cell.angle_beta   90.00
_cell.angle_gamma   90.00
#
_symmetry.space_group_name_H-M   'P 1'
#
loop_
_entity.id
_entity.type
_entity.pdbx_description
1 polymer ?
#
loop_
_entity_poly.entity_id
_entity_poly.type
_entity_poly.pdbx_seq_one_letter_code
_entity_poly.pdbx_strand_id
1 'polypeptide(L)'
;EQNIKSDFIQLDNGFTRINVKIKSDEETEINGGGPHISDEKLEELFYKLSKLKEDDILILGGSIPSTLSEDLYEKIMSRVRENKVKVVVDATKSLLLNVLKYNPFLIKPNNHELEEIFNVKLESQNDIITYAKKLQEMGGRNILVSMGKDGAILLSENKEVYVSNVAKGEVINSVGAGDSMVAGFISGYLKTSSYEEALR
;
A
#
# COMPACT_ATOMS: atom_id res chain seq x y z
N GLU A 1 21.99 2.01 15.08
CA GLU A 1 21.57 3.06 14.12
C GLU A 1 21.19 2.36 12.81
N GLN A 2 19.95 2.57 12.35
CA GLN A 2 19.39 1.81 11.24
C GLN A 2 19.68 2.48 9.89
N ASN A 3 20.73 3.19 9.67
CA ASN A 3 21.15 3.85 8.41
C ASN A 3 19.99 4.32 7.48
N ILE A 4 18.85 4.72 8.08
CA ILE A 4 17.69 5.23 7.35
C ILE A 4 17.85 6.74 7.23
N LYS A 5 17.86 7.23 5.99
CA LYS A 5 17.85 8.67 5.72
C LYS A 5 16.42 9.19 5.89
N SER A 6 16.22 10.06 6.88
CA SER A 6 14.94 10.77 7.04
C SER A 6 14.95 12.06 6.22
N ASP A 7 13.85 12.34 5.52
CA ASP A 7 13.66 13.54 4.72
C ASP A 7 12.22 14.07 4.87
N PHE A 8 11.82 14.29 6.14
CA PHE A 8 10.50 14.79 6.49
C PHE A 8 10.31 16.24 6.05
N ILE A 9 9.07 16.55 5.66
CA ILE A 9 8.62 17.92 5.44
C ILE A 9 8.13 18.45 6.78
N GLN A 10 8.83 19.44 7.33
CA GLN A 10 8.46 20.06 8.59
C GLN A 10 7.30 21.01 8.37
N LEU A 11 6.21 20.82 9.12
CA LEU A 11 5.09 21.74 9.17
C LEU A 11 5.34 22.86 10.19
N ASP A 12 4.79 24.04 9.91
CA ASP A 12 4.98 25.22 10.76
C ASP A 12 4.16 25.13 12.05
N ASN A 13 3.03 24.43 12.03
CA ASN A 13 2.11 24.29 13.16
C ASN A 13 1.54 22.87 13.25
N GLY A 14 1.13 22.50 14.45
CA GLY A 14 0.50 21.21 14.74
C GLY A 14 1.52 20.12 15.08
N PHE A 15 1.03 18.91 15.16
CA PHE A 15 1.82 17.71 15.46
C PHE A 15 1.35 16.54 14.61
N THR A 16 2.20 15.55 14.48
CA THR A 16 1.90 14.31 13.74
C THR A 16 0.64 13.66 14.27
N ARG A 17 -0.21 13.18 13.36
CA ARG A 17 -1.44 12.47 13.69
C ARG A 17 -1.20 11.34 14.67
N ILE A 18 -2.03 11.28 15.71
CA ILE A 18 -2.02 10.18 16.69
C ILE A 18 -3.26 9.33 16.44
N ASN A 19 -3.05 8.04 16.22
CA ASN A 19 -4.11 7.04 16.15
C ASN A 19 -4.02 6.15 17.38
N VAL A 20 -5.15 5.90 18.04
CA VAL A 20 -5.23 5.07 19.23
C VAL A 20 -6.11 3.86 18.94
N LYS A 21 -5.59 2.67 19.21
CA LYS A 21 -6.36 1.42 19.17
C LYS A 21 -6.61 0.93 20.58
N ILE A 22 -7.86 0.79 20.95
CA ILE A 22 -8.30 0.29 22.24
C ILE A 22 -8.76 -1.16 22.02
N LYS A 23 -8.09 -2.09 22.68
CA LYS A 23 -8.46 -3.51 22.69
C LYS A 23 -9.26 -3.81 23.93
N SER A 24 -10.51 -4.23 23.75
CA SER A 24 -11.36 -4.84 24.78
C SER A 24 -12.04 -6.06 24.16
N ASP A 25 -13.29 -6.33 24.46
CA ASP A 25 -14.08 -7.36 23.78
C ASP A 25 -14.30 -7.03 22.30
N GLU A 26 -14.34 -5.73 21.97
CA GLU A 26 -14.33 -5.19 20.61
C GLU A 26 -13.16 -4.23 20.43
N GLU A 27 -12.55 -4.22 19.23
CA GLU A 27 -11.48 -3.28 18.89
C GLU A 27 -12.10 -1.93 18.47
N THR A 28 -11.69 -0.86 19.16
CA THR A 28 -12.11 0.51 18.85
C THR A 28 -10.91 1.33 18.37
N GLU A 29 -11.07 2.02 17.25
CA GLU A 29 -10.04 2.91 16.71
C GLU A 29 -10.45 4.38 16.85
N ILE A 30 -9.55 5.20 17.40
CA ILE A 30 -9.69 6.66 17.42
C ILE A 30 -8.60 7.22 16.51
N ASN A 31 -8.99 7.70 15.35
CA ASN A 31 -8.08 8.20 14.33
C ASN A 31 -8.11 9.74 14.32
N GLY A 32 -6.97 10.38 14.66
CA GLY A 32 -6.83 11.83 14.59
C GLY A 32 -6.86 12.35 13.15
N GLY A 33 -7.37 13.57 12.95
CA GLY A 33 -7.47 14.20 11.63
C GLY A 33 -6.13 14.65 11.03
N GLY A 34 -5.11 14.79 11.87
CA GLY A 34 -3.81 15.33 11.48
C GLY A 34 -3.76 16.85 11.42
N PRO A 35 -2.59 17.45 11.23
CA PRO A 35 -2.42 18.90 11.10
C PRO A 35 -2.87 19.40 9.74
N HIS A 36 -3.10 20.72 9.66
CA HIS A 36 -3.29 21.38 8.37
C HIS A 36 -1.98 21.39 7.57
N ILE A 37 -2.06 21.03 6.30
CA ILE A 37 -0.93 21.03 5.36
C ILE A 37 -1.19 22.15 4.34
N SER A 38 -0.29 23.13 4.29
CA SER A 38 -0.42 24.24 3.34
C SER A 38 -0.05 23.80 1.91
N ASP A 39 -0.53 24.59 0.92
CA ASP A 39 -0.19 24.36 -0.49
C ASP A 39 1.33 24.45 -0.72
N GLU A 40 2.03 25.31 0.01
CA GLU A 40 3.49 25.44 -0.05
C GLU A 40 4.19 24.12 0.36
N LYS A 41 3.71 23.48 1.44
CA LYS A 41 4.25 22.20 1.90
C LYS A 41 3.90 21.06 0.96
N LEU A 42 2.76 21.15 0.30
CA LEU A 42 2.37 20.20 -0.73
C LEU A 42 3.25 20.36 -1.99
N GLU A 43 3.57 21.56 -2.40
CA GLU A 43 4.51 21.82 -3.50
C GLU A 43 5.94 21.37 -3.13
N GLU A 44 6.37 21.52 -1.87
CA GLU A 44 7.63 20.96 -1.38
C GLU A 44 7.65 19.42 -1.55
N LEU A 45 6.55 18.73 -1.23
CA LEU A 45 6.40 17.30 -1.46
C LEU A 45 6.57 16.97 -2.95
N PHE A 46 5.86 17.66 -3.82
CA PHE A 46 5.94 17.43 -5.26
C PHE A 46 7.34 17.70 -5.82
N TYR A 47 8.03 18.72 -5.31
CA TYR A 47 9.43 18.99 -5.67
C TYR A 47 10.34 17.83 -5.25
N LYS A 48 10.18 17.27 -4.04
CA LYS A 48 10.95 16.09 -3.61
C LYS A 48 10.66 14.89 -4.52
N LEU A 49 9.39 14.63 -4.83
CA LEU A 49 8.98 13.54 -5.73
C LEU A 49 9.53 13.68 -7.15
N SER A 50 9.72 14.91 -7.65
CA SER A 50 10.31 15.15 -8.97
C SER A 50 11.79 14.73 -9.09
N LYS A 51 12.47 14.47 -7.97
CA LYS A 51 13.86 13.98 -7.93
C LYS A 51 13.96 12.46 -8.08
N LEU A 52 12.85 11.74 -7.97
CA LEU A 52 12.82 10.30 -8.14
C LEU A 52 13.17 9.93 -9.59
N LYS A 53 13.83 8.78 -9.75
CA LYS A 53 14.36 8.29 -11.02
C LYS A 53 13.81 6.92 -11.34
N GLU A 54 14.04 6.48 -12.56
CA GLU A 54 13.87 5.07 -12.95
C GLU A 54 14.65 4.18 -11.96
N ASP A 55 14.03 3.10 -11.54
CA ASP A 55 14.47 2.16 -10.49
C ASP A 55 14.25 2.58 -9.03
N ASP A 56 13.94 3.83 -8.74
CA ASP A 56 13.44 4.18 -7.41
C ASP A 56 12.07 3.52 -7.16
N ILE A 57 11.80 3.21 -5.89
CA ILE A 57 10.50 2.70 -5.46
C ILE A 57 9.85 3.73 -4.55
N LEU A 58 8.68 4.20 -4.94
CA LEU A 58 7.85 5.07 -4.12
C LEU A 58 6.74 4.27 -3.46
N ILE A 59 6.65 4.32 -2.15
CA ILE A 59 5.57 3.67 -1.39
C ILE A 59 4.57 4.73 -0.95
N LEU A 60 3.33 4.59 -1.39
CA LEU A 60 2.19 5.37 -0.93
C LEU A 60 1.38 4.50 0.03
N GLY A 61 1.46 4.77 1.32
CA GLY A 61 0.82 3.98 2.36
C GLY A 61 -0.08 4.81 3.26
N GLY A 62 -1.18 4.20 3.69
CA GLY A 62 -2.11 4.77 4.65
C GLY A 62 -3.18 5.69 4.03
N SER A 63 -3.86 6.42 4.91
CA SER A 63 -4.94 7.34 4.54
C SER A 63 -4.43 8.76 4.29
N ILE A 64 -5.05 9.46 3.36
CA ILE A 64 -4.81 10.89 3.14
C ILE A 64 -5.39 11.69 4.32
N PRO A 65 -4.64 12.66 4.90
CA PRO A 65 -5.18 13.57 5.90
C PRO A 65 -6.45 14.26 5.41
N SER A 66 -7.46 14.41 6.28
CA SER A 66 -8.75 15.03 5.93
C SER A 66 -8.65 16.50 5.47
N THR A 67 -7.51 17.14 5.70
CA THR A 67 -7.19 18.50 5.27
C THR A 67 -6.70 18.58 3.83
N LEU A 68 -6.43 17.43 3.18
CA LEU A 68 -6.01 17.34 1.80
C LEU A 68 -7.10 16.73 0.93
N SER A 69 -7.02 16.98 -0.37
CA SER A 69 -7.93 16.40 -1.35
C SER A 69 -7.71 14.89 -1.48
N GLU A 70 -8.80 14.13 -1.61
CA GLU A 70 -8.77 12.67 -1.81
C GLU A 70 -8.04 12.25 -3.09
N ASP A 71 -7.81 13.16 -4.03
CA ASP A 71 -7.09 12.91 -5.28
C ASP A 71 -5.55 13.04 -5.14
N LEU A 72 -5.03 13.21 -3.92
CA LEU A 72 -3.58 13.40 -3.70
C LEU A 72 -2.75 12.26 -4.29
N TYR A 73 -3.16 11.01 -4.08
CA TYR A 73 -2.43 9.87 -4.64
C TYR A 73 -2.45 9.86 -6.16
N GLU A 74 -3.56 10.25 -6.78
CA GLU A 74 -3.63 10.41 -8.23
C GLU A 74 -2.68 11.51 -8.73
N LYS A 75 -2.64 12.65 -8.04
CA LYS A 75 -1.72 13.75 -8.35
C LYS A 75 -0.26 13.32 -8.24
N ILE A 76 0.09 12.57 -7.21
CA ILE A 76 1.43 12.00 -7.04
C ILE A 76 1.75 11.05 -8.20
N MET A 77 0.88 10.07 -8.46
CA MET A 77 1.07 9.08 -9.53
C MET A 77 1.25 9.73 -10.90
N SER A 78 0.43 10.75 -11.19
CA SER A 78 0.52 11.51 -12.44
C SER A 78 1.89 12.19 -12.60
N ARG A 79 2.43 12.79 -11.53
CA ARG A 79 3.71 13.52 -11.56
C ARG A 79 4.93 12.60 -11.69
N VAL A 80 4.92 11.42 -11.05
CA VAL A 80 6.06 10.49 -11.11
C VAL A 80 6.04 9.55 -12.32
N ARG A 81 4.96 9.58 -13.12
CA ARG A 81 4.77 8.67 -14.24
C ARG A 81 5.89 8.70 -15.27
N GLU A 82 6.33 9.90 -15.62
CA GLU A 82 7.39 10.09 -16.65
C GLU A 82 8.76 9.64 -16.16
N ASN A 83 8.96 9.61 -14.85
CA ASN A 83 10.21 9.19 -14.22
C ASN A 83 10.36 7.67 -14.16
N LYS A 84 9.34 6.91 -14.61
CA LYS A 84 9.28 5.43 -14.59
C LYS A 84 9.54 4.81 -13.20
N VAL A 85 9.19 5.52 -12.17
CA VAL A 85 9.29 5.07 -10.77
C VAL A 85 8.35 3.90 -10.55
N LYS A 86 8.81 2.88 -9.82
CA LYS A 86 7.94 1.79 -9.38
C LYS A 86 7.10 2.27 -8.19
N VAL A 87 5.80 2.48 -8.39
CA VAL A 87 4.93 2.94 -7.32
C VAL A 87 4.20 1.76 -6.68
N VAL A 88 4.31 1.67 -5.37
CA VAL A 88 3.62 0.70 -4.52
C VAL A 88 2.52 1.42 -3.78
N VAL A 89 1.30 0.89 -3.80
CA VAL A 89 0.15 1.52 -3.14
C VAL A 89 -0.47 0.56 -2.14
N ASP A 90 -0.43 0.95 -0.87
CA ASP A 90 -1.12 0.29 0.24
C ASP A 90 -2.18 1.26 0.79
N ALA A 91 -3.32 1.29 0.12
CA ALA A 91 -4.43 2.18 0.43
C ALA A 91 -5.77 1.46 0.29
N THR A 92 -6.78 1.99 0.94
CA THR A 92 -8.10 1.37 1.00
C THR A 92 -9.05 1.87 -0.08
N LYS A 93 -9.98 1.01 -0.52
CA LYS A 93 -11.20 1.34 -1.29
C LYS A 93 -10.97 2.32 -2.46
N SER A 94 -11.61 3.49 -2.37
CA SER A 94 -11.61 4.48 -3.45
C SER A 94 -10.20 4.98 -3.81
N LEU A 95 -9.33 5.17 -2.83
CA LEU A 95 -7.95 5.60 -3.08
C LEU A 95 -7.19 4.59 -3.94
N LEU A 96 -7.37 3.28 -3.66
CA LEU A 96 -6.76 2.22 -4.44
C LEU A 96 -7.30 2.20 -5.88
N LEU A 97 -8.64 2.26 -6.05
CA LEU A 97 -9.27 2.21 -7.36
C LEU A 97 -8.88 3.39 -8.25
N ASN A 98 -8.80 4.57 -7.67
CA ASN A 98 -8.46 5.80 -8.39
C ASN A 98 -7.05 5.79 -8.98
N VAL A 99 -6.12 5.07 -8.37
CA VAL A 99 -4.73 5.01 -8.84
C VAL A 99 -4.45 3.90 -9.87
N LEU A 100 -5.36 2.95 -10.06
CA LEU A 100 -5.16 1.83 -10.99
C LEU A 100 -4.88 2.28 -12.43
N LYS A 101 -5.56 3.34 -12.91
CA LYS A 101 -5.33 3.93 -14.24
C LYS A 101 -3.90 4.41 -14.49
N TYR A 102 -3.08 4.56 -13.43
CA TYR A 102 -1.67 4.94 -13.51
C TYR A 102 -0.71 3.74 -13.47
N ASN A 103 -1.24 2.51 -13.49
CA ASN A 103 -0.50 1.27 -13.50
C ASN A 103 0.53 1.12 -12.35
N PRO A 104 0.09 1.17 -11.09
CA PRO A 104 1.00 0.96 -9.95
C PRO A 104 1.73 -0.38 -10.07
N PHE A 105 3.02 -0.38 -9.69
CA PHE A 105 3.84 -1.59 -9.72
C PHE A 105 3.31 -2.69 -8.80
N LEU A 106 2.87 -2.31 -7.61
CA LEU A 106 2.28 -3.20 -6.63
C LEU A 106 1.11 -2.52 -5.92
N ILE A 107 0.02 -3.23 -5.76
CA ILE A 107 -1.05 -2.89 -4.82
C ILE A 107 -1.24 -4.03 -3.82
N LYS A 108 -1.60 -3.68 -2.56
CA LYS A 108 -1.81 -4.68 -1.51
C LYS A 108 -3.17 -4.52 -0.84
N PRO A 109 -4.27 -4.97 -1.43
CA PRO A 109 -5.52 -5.13 -0.70
C PRO A 109 -5.46 -6.35 0.26
N ASN A 110 -6.26 -6.33 1.32
CA ASN A 110 -6.59 -7.56 2.04
C ASN A 110 -7.86 -8.21 1.45
N ASN A 111 -8.17 -9.45 1.88
CA ASN A 111 -9.34 -10.18 1.36
C ASN A 111 -10.66 -9.43 1.63
N HIS A 112 -10.82 -8.77 2.78
CA HIS A 112 -12.03 -8.00 3.11
C HIS A 112 -12.16 -6.74 2.24
N GLU A 113 -11.06 -6.04 2.00
CA GLU A 113 -11.04 -4.89 1.08
C GLU A 113 -11.40 -5.32 -0.34
N LEU A 114 -10.94 -6.50 -0.77
CA LEU A 114 -11.28 -7.06 -2.08
C LEU A 114 -12.78 -7.41 -2.15
N GLU A 115 -13.36 -8.00 -1.09
CA GLU A 115 -14.80 -8.22 -0.97
C GLU A 115 -15.60 -6.91 -1.08
N GLU A 116 -15.18 -5.88 -0.37
CA GLU A 116 -15.82 -4.57 -0.37
C GLU A 116 -15.73 -3.87 -1.73
N ILE A 117 -14.55 -3.91 -2.39
CA ILE A 117 -14.35 -3.30 -3.71
C ILE A 117 -15.32 -3.86 -4.75
N PHE A 118 -15.52 -5.18 -4.74
CA PHE A 118 -16.36 -5.85 -5.74
C PHE A 118 -17.77 -6.19 -5.24
N ASN A 119 -18.09 -5.87 -4.00
CA ASN A 119 -19.36 -6.19 -3.34
C ASN A 119 -19.70 -7.68 -3.45
N VAL A 120 -18.78 -8.54 -3.06
CA VAL A 120 -18.88 -10.00 -3.12
C VAL A 120 -18.40 -10.64 -1.83
N LYS A 121 -18.66 -11.95 -1.67
CA LYS A 121 -17.98 -12.79 -0.68
C LYS A 121 -16.96 -13.67 -1.37
N LEU A 122 -15.80 -13.82 -0.77
CA LEU A 122 -14.70 -14.66 -1.24
C LEU A 122 -14.68 -15.94 -0.39
N GLU A 123 -15.06 -17.06 -0.97
CA GLU A 123 -15.17 -18.33 -0.26
C GLU A 123 -13.96 -19.25 -0.52
N SER A 124 -13.14 -18.91 -1.51
CA SER A 124 -11.99 -19.73 -1.91
C SER A 124 -10.80 -18.89 -2.40
N GLN A 125 -9.62 -19.52 -2.43
CA GLN A 125 -8.44 -18.90 -3.06
C GLN A 125 -8.67 -18.61 -4.55
N ASN A 126 -9.47 -19.42 -5.24
CA ASN A 126 -9.81 -19.18 -6.65
C ASN A 126 -10.64 -17.90 -6.83
N ASP A 127 -11.52 -17.59 -5.89
CA ASP A 127 -12.27 -16.32 -5.91
C ASP A 127 -11.30 -15.15 -5.75
N ILE A 128 -10.38 -15.23 -4.79
CA ILE A 128 -9.35 -14.19 -4.57
C ILE A 128 -8.55 -13.97 -5.85
N ILE A 129 -8.07 -15.04 -6.49
CA ILE A 129 -7.33 -14.96 -7.75
C ILE A 129 -8.18 -14.32 -8.86
N THR A 130 -9.45 -14.68 -8.92
CA THR A 130 -10.39 -14.13 -9.93
C THR A 130 -10.54 -12.62 -9.78
N TYR A 131 -10.73 -12.14 -8.55
CA TYR A 131 -10.88 -10.70 -8.29
C TYR A 131 -9.55 -9.96 -8.33
N ALA A 132 -8.43 -10.58 -7.99
CA ALA A 132 -7.09 -10.03 -8.22
C ALA A 132 -6.84 -9.80 -9.73
N LYS A 133 -7.26 -10.73 -10.60
CA LYS A 133 -7.19 -10.54 -12.06
C LYS A 133 -8.01 -9.34 -12.54
N LYS A 134 -9.19 -9.10 -11.95
CA LYS A 134 -9.98 -7.90 -12.29
C LYS A 134 -9.25 -6.61 -11.90
N LEU A 135 -8.59 -6.56 -10.72
CA LEU A 135 -7.75 -5.40 -10.35
C LEU A 135 -6.57 -5.24 -11.32
N GLN A 136 -6.00 -6.33 -11.80
CA GLN A 136 -4.95 -6.28 -12.81
C GLN A 136 -5.46 -5.75 -14.15
N GLU A 137 -6.65 -6.17 -14.61
CA GLU A 137 -7.31 -5.64 -15.78
C GLU A 137 -7.65 -4.15 -15.68
N MET A 138 -7.90 -3.66 -14.45
CA MET A 138 -8.11 -2.24 -14.15
C MET A 138 -6.80 -1.43 -14.11
N GLY A 139 -5.63 -2.09 -14.16
CA GLY A 139 -4.33 -1.44 -14.28
C GLY A 139 -3.28 -1.79 -13.23
N GLY A 140 -3.61 -2.47 -12.14
CA GLY A 140 -2.60 -2.93 -11.18
C GLY A 140 -1.65 -3.93 -11.83
N ARG A 141 -0.32 -3.72 -11.72
CA ARG A 141 0.64 -4.66 -12.33
C ARG A 141 0.80 -5.93 -11.51
N ASN A 142 1.12 -5.80 -10.23
CA ASN A 142 1.23 -6.89 -9.28
C ASN A 142 0.19 -6.70 -8.16
N ILE A 143 -0.57 -7.74 -7.85
CA ILE A 143 -1.64 -7.71 -6.86
C ILE A 143 -1.27 -8.66 -5.72
N LEU A 144 -0.92 -8.13 -4.56
CA LEU A 144 -0.60 -8.88 -3.35
C LEU A 144 -1.81 -8.86 -2.42
N VAL A 145 -2.53 -9.95 -2.33
CA VAL A 145 -3.70 -10.05 -1.45
C VAL A 145 -3.29 -10.70 -0.13
N SER A 146 -3.42 -9.96 0.97
CA SER A 146 -3.19 -10.49 2.31
C SER A 146 -4.46 -11.15 2.87
N MET A 147 -4.32 -12.32 3.50
CA MET A 147 -5.43 -13.13 4.00
C MET A 147 -5.30 -13.39 5.52
N GLY A 148 -4.57 -12.54 6.23
CA GLY A 148 -4.32 -12.71 7.66
C GLY A 148 -3.67 -14.06 7.97
N LYS A 149 -4.33 -14.88 8.80
CA LYS A 149 -3.84 -16.22 9.19
C LYS A 149 -3.73 -17.22 8.03
N ASP A 150 -4.35 -16.95 6.91
CA ASP A 150 -4.36 -17.83 5.74
C ASP A 150 -3.26 -17.48 4.72
N GLY A 151 -2.37 -16.54 5.09
CA GLY A 151 -1.19 -16.19 4.30
C GLY A 151 -1.43 -15.08 3.28
N ALA A 152 -0.88 -15.23 2.09
CA ALA A 152 -0.98 -14.24 1.02
C ALA A 152 -0.99 -14.90 -0.36
N ILE A 153 -1.64 -14.22 -1.32
CA ILE A 153 -1.63 -14.56 -2.73
C ILE A 153 -1.06 -13.39 -3.52
N LEU A 154 -0.08 -13.66 -4.35
CA LEU A 154 0.46 -12.70 -5.32
C LEU A 154 0.04 -13.12 -6.72
N LEU A 155 -0.62 -12.21 -7.45
CA LEU A 155 -0.77 -12.27 -8.89
C LEU A 155 0.26 -11.32 -9.50
N SER A 156 1.27 -11.85 -10.16
CA SER A 156 2.33 -11.06 -10.78
C SER A 156 1.90 -10.44 -12.12
N GLU A 157 2.63 -9.43 -12.57
CA GLU A 157 2.41 -8.82 -13.90
C GLU A 157 2.61 -9.83 -15.06
N ASN A 158 3.34 -10.92 -14.82
CA ASN A 158 3.51 -12.03 -15.76
C ASN A 158 2.29 -12.98 -15.77
N LYS A 159 1.24 -12.68 -14.99
CA LYS A 159 0.02 -13.49 -14.80
C LYS A 159 0.26 -14.82 -14.07
N GLU A 160 1.38 -14.94 -13.40
CA GLU A 160 1.70 -16.07 -12.54
C GLU A 160 1.10 -15.84 -11.15
N VAL A 161 0.65 -16.91 -10.52
CA VAL A 161 0.07 -16.90 -9.18
C VAL A 161 1.00 -17.61 -8.22
N TYR A 162 1.36 -16.91 -7.15
CA TYR A 162 2.15 -17.44 -6.05
C TYR A 162 1.33 -17.40 -4.77
N VAL A 163 1.47 -18.43 -3.94
CA VAL A 163 0.78 -18.54 -2.65
C VAL A 163 1.82 -18.75 -1.56
N SER A 164 1.72 -17.95 -0.50
CA SER A 164 2.55 -18.09 0.69
C SER A 164 1.68 -18.36 1.90
N ASN A 165 2.08 -19.34 2.69
CA ASN A 165 1.46 -19.60 3.99
C ASN A 165 2.03 -18.64 5.05
N VAL A 166 1.28 -18.45 6.12
CA VAL A 166 1.75 -17.69 7.29
C VAL A 166 2.85 -18.48 8.03
N ALA A 167 3.87 -17.75 8.48
CA ALA A 167 4.84 -18.31 9.42
C ALA A 167 4.15 -18.75 10.73
N LYS A 168 4.53 -19.91 11.26
CA LYS A 168 3.98 -20.42 12.52
C LYS A 168 4.45 -19.56 13.68
N GLY A 169 3.52 -19.11 14.51
CA GLY A 169 3.81 -18.28 15.68
C GLY A 169 2.55 -17.86 16.41
N GLU A 170 2.72 -17.30 17.60
CA GLU A 170 1.65 -16.68 18.36
C GLU A 170 1.52 -15.19 17.96
N VAL A 171 0.32 -14.77 17.57
CA VAL A 171 0.06 -13.38 17.19
C VAL A 171 -0.15 -12.55 18.44
N ILE A 172 0.81 -11.71 18.79
CA ILE A 172 0.70 -10.75 19.90
C ILE A 172 -0.04 -9.50 19.43
N ASN A 173 0.31 -8.99 18.25
CA ASN A 173 -0.32 -7.81 17.66
C ASN A 173 -0.23 -7.87 16.13
N SER A 174 -1.31 -7.50 15.44
CA SER A 174 -1.39 -7.47 13.98
C SER A 174 -1.09 -6.09 13.37
N VAL A 175 -0.92 -5.05 14.21
CA VAL A 175 -0.62 -3.68 13.72
C VAL A 175 0.72 -3.66 12.98
N GLY A 176 0.72 -3.09 11.78
CA GLY A 176 1.90 -3.03 10.92
C GLY A 176 2.24 -4.32 10.17
N ALA A 177 1.42 -5.37 10.28
CA ALA A 177 1.63 -6.61 9.51
C ALA A 177 1.54 -6.36 8.00
N GLY A 178 0.59 -5.52 7.56
CA GLY A 178 0.47 -5.10 6.16
C GLY A 178 1.69 -4.35 5.67
N ASP A 179 2.15 -3.34 6.43
CA ASP A 179 3.34 -2.56 6.11
C ASP A 179 4.59 -3.44 6.04
N SER A 180 4.72 -4.39 6.99
CA SER A 180 5.82 -5.36 7.02
C SER A 180 5.80 -6.29 5.81
N MET A 181 4.62 -6.72 5.36
CA MET A 181 4.46 -7.53 4.15
C MET A 181 4.92 -6.77 2.90
N VAL A 182 4.52 -5.50 2.75
CA VAL A 182 4.98 -4.64 1.65
C VAL A 182 6.50 -4.48 1.69
N ALA A 183 7.06 -4.17 2.86
CA ALA A 183 8.50 -3.98 3.02
C ALA A 183 9.30 -5.26 2.73
N GLY A 184 8.83 -6.40 3.22
CA GLY A 184 9.41 -7.72 2.96
C GLY A 184 9.39 -8.07 1.48
N PHE A 185 8.25 -7.91 0.83
CA PHE A 185 8.10 -8.15 -0.60
C PHE A 185 9.06 -7.28 -1.43
N ILE A 186 9.09 -5.97 -1.17
CA ILE A 186 9.99 -5.06 -1.89
C ILE A 186 11.46 -5.42 -1.66
N SER A 187 11.83 -5.72 -0.40
CA SER A 187 13.20 -6.14 -0.08
C SER A 187 13.61 -7.42 -0.79
N GLY A 188 12.72 -8.42 -0.83
CA GLY A 188 12.94 -9.67 -1.55
C GLY A 188 13.07 -9.44 -3.05
N TYR A 189 12.16 -8.66 -3.64
CA TYR A 189 12.18 -8.32 -5.06
C TYR A 189 13.45 -7.57 -5.48
N LEU A 190 13.89 -6.59 -4.69
CA LEU A 190 15.12 -5.84 -4.97
C LEU A 190 16.38 -6.72 -4.92
N LYS A 191 16.39 -7.75 -4.08
CA LYS A 191 17.54 -8.67 -3.95
C LYS A 191 17.59 -9.72 -5.04
N THR A 192 16.44 -10.20 -5.51
CA THR A 192 16.35 -11.42 -6.32
C THR A 192 15.77 -11.19 -7.71
N SER A 193 15.04 -10.09 -7.91
CA SER A 193 14.21 -9.84 -9.09
C SER A 193 13.20 -10.96 -9.37
N SER A 194 12.87 -11.77 -8.36
CA SER A 194 11.94 -12.89 -8.42
C SER A 194 10.69 -12.58 -7.60
N TYR A 195 9.53 -12.73 -8.21
CA TYR A 195 8.25 -12.56 -7.51
C TYR A 195 8.00 -13.68 -6.49
N GLU A 196 8.43 -14.90 -6.81
CA GLU A 196 8.31 -16.05 -5.91
C GLU A 196 9.14 -15.84 -4.64
N GLU A 197 10.41 -15.48 -4.79
CA GLU A 197 11.30 -15.23 -3.65
C GLU A 197 10.87 -13.98 -2.85
N ALA A 198 10.30 -12.99 -3.51
CA ALA A 198 9.79 -11.78 -2.85
C ALA A 198 8.56 -12.07 -1.96
N LEU A 199 7.78 -13.10 -2.28
CA LEU A 199 6.60 -13.49 -1.49
C LEU A 199 6.96 -14.37 -0.28
N ARG A 200 8.10 -15.03 -0.26
CA ARG A 200 8.58 -15.91 0.84
C ARG A 200 9.07 -15.11 2.04
#